data_ae153dcbf95da0789c5e62fdbd9680b0
#
_entry.id   ae153dcbf95da0789c5e62fdbd9680b0
#
_cell.length_a   1.000
_cell.length_b   1.000
_cell.length_c   1.000
_cell.angle_alpha   90.00
_cell.angle_beta   90.00
_cell.angle_gamma   90.00
#
_symmetry.space_group_name_H-M   'P 1'
#
loop_
_entity.id
_entity.type
_entity.pdbx_description
1 polymer ?
#
loop_
_entity_poly.entity_id
_entity_poly.type
_entity_poly.pdbx_seq_one_letter_code
_entity_poly.pdbx_strand_id
1 'polypeptide(L)'
;MSDTGSARSGDDASDLGAGDLANRLLAASELHGDFLLSSGLRSSVYFDKFRFLTEPELLRATAHAVAGVVPDGVTHLAAPEGAATLLVAAVALETGLPLAVVRKEPKAYGTMSRVEGQAPAGAEVALIEDVSTTGHQVLKAAKALEAEGCRIGIIVLAIDRGGAAHLRDAGYRVKSVVEVQPAD
;
A
#
# COMPACT_ATOMS: atom_id res chain seq x y z
N MET A 1 15.24 40.34 -23.59
CA MET A 1 15.21 38.87 -23.41
C MET A 1 14.66 38.61 -22.02
N SER A 2 13.37 38.36 -21.93
CA SER A 2 12.63 38.23 -20.67
C SER A 2 12.41 36.76 -20.39
N ASP A 3 13.07 36.29 -19.36
CA ASP A 3 12.93 34.93 -18.84
C ASP A 3 11.63 34.88 -17.99
N THR A 4 10.62 34.20 -18.49
CA THR A 4 9.38 33.92 -17.75
C THR A 4 9.51 32.53 -17.15
N GLY A 5 10.21 32.44 -16.03
CA GLY A 5 10.19 31.27 -15.16
C GLY A 5 8.77 31.05 -14.61
N SER A 6 8.04 30.11 -15.19
CA SER A 6 6.78 29.61 -14.65
C SER A 6 7.05 28.85 -13.36
N ALA A 7 6.88 29.52 -12.22
CA ALA A 7 6.81 28.88 -10.92
C ALA A 7 5.58 27.97 -10.91
N ARG A 8 5.78 26.66 -10.82
CA ARG A 8 4.72 25.72 -10.46
C ARG A 8 4.34 26.01 -9.01
N SER A 9 3.16 26.63 -8.83
CA SER A 9 2.55 26.76 -7.52
C SER A 9 2.26 25.33 -7.03
N GLY A 10 3.09 24.85 -6.09
CA GLY A 10 2.79 23.64 -5.35
C GLY A 10 1.63 23.97 -4.42
N ASP A 11 0.40 23.68 -4.83
CA ASP A 11 -0.68 23.48 -3.87
C ASP A 11 -0.25 22.36 -2.94
N ASP A 12 -0.24 22.67 -1.66
CA ASP A 12 0.27 21.80 -0.60
C ASP A 12 -0.63 20.55 -0.50
N ALA A 13 -0.26 19.48 -1.21
CA ALA A 13 -0.98 18.19 -1.23
C ALA A 13 -1.02 17.51 0.16
N SER A 14 -0.35 18.10 1.17
CA SER A 14 -0.30 17.61 2.55
C SER A 14 -1.56 17.89 3.36
N ASP A 15 -2.51 18.70 2.86
CA ASP A 15 -3.69 19.15 3.61
C ASP A 15 -5.04 18.65 3.03
N LEU A 16 -5.02 17.56 2.25
CA LEU A 16 -6.25 16.93 1.80
C LEU A 16 -6.91 16.21 2.98
N GLY A 17 -8.08 16.66 3.41
CA GLY A 17 -8.88 15.94 4.41
C GLY A 17 -9.13 14.49 3.95
N ALA A 18 -9.19 13.54 4.89
CA ALA A 18 -9.31 12.10 4.58
C ALA A 18 -10.49 11.76 3.63
N GLY A 19 -11.59 12.52 3.70
CA GLY A 19 -12.74 12.35 2.81
C GLY A 19 -12.46 12.78 1.36
N ASP A 20 -11.68 13.84 1.15
CA ASP A 20 -11.31 14.28 -0.18
C ASP A 20 -10.31 13.32 -0.84
N LEU A 21 -9.32 12.83 -0.09
CA LEU A 21 -8.40 11.80 -0.57
C LEU A 21 -9.15 10.53 -1.00
N ALA A 22 -10.12 10.06 -0.21
CA ALA A 22 -10.93 8.89 -0.54
C ALA A 22 -11.66 9.08 -1.88
N ASN A 23 -12.36 10.19 -2.05
CA ASN A 23 -13.08 10.50 -3.28
C ASN A 23 -12.15 10.56 -4.51
N ARG A 24 -10.99 11.18 -4.38
CA ARG A 24 -10.00 11.30 -5.45
C ARG A 24 -9.40 9.95 -5.82
N LEU A 25 -9.07 9.10 -4.84
CA LEU A 25 -8.53 7.75 -5.08
C LEU A 25 -9.56 6.88 -5.81
N LEU A 26 -10.82 6.92 -5.40
CA LEU A 26 -11.89 6.16 -6.05
C LEU A 26 -12.13 6.66 -7.47
N ALA A 27 -12.29 7.97 -7.66
CA ALA A 27 -12.50 8.56 -8.99
C ALA A 27 -11.36 8.27 -9.97
N ALA A 28 -10.10 8.22 -9.49
CA ALA A 28 -8.96 7.87 -10.31
C ALA A 28 -8.92 6.37 -10.66
N SER A 29 -9.38 5.50 -9.76
CA SER A 29 -9.16 4.05 -9.85
C SER A 29 -10.33 3.30 -10.50
N GLU A 30 -11.55 3.78 -10.35
CA GLU A 30 -12.72 3.11 -10.91
C GLU A 30 -12.82 3.32 -12.41
N LEU A 31 -12.85 2.21 -13.15
CA LEU A 31 -13.11 2.17 -14.59
C LEU A 31 -14.46 1.51 -14.83
N HIS A 32 -15.31 2.17 -15.61
CA HIS A 32 -16.60 1.63 -16.02
C HIS A 32 -16.51 1.08 -17.45
N GLY A 33 -16.96 -0.16 -17.66
CA GLY A 33 -16.86 -0.86 -18.94
C GLY A 33 -17.25 -2.32 -18.82
N ASP A 34 -16.79 -3.14 -19.74
CA ASP A 34 -16.99 -4.59 -19.70
C ASP A 34 -15.63 -5.28 -19.52
N PHE A 35 -15.34 -5.69 -18.29
CA PHE A 35 -14.05 -6.23 -17.90
C PHE A 35 -14.12 -7.72 -17.57
N LEU A 36 -13.14 -8.48 -18.05
CA LEU A 36 -12.90 -9.86 -17.62
C LEU A 36 -11.98 -9.85 -16.41
N LEU A 37 -12.48 -10.26 -15.25
CA LEU A 37 -11.70 -10.36 -14.02
C LEU A 37 -10.80 -11.60 -14.02
N SER A 38 -9.78 -11.63 -13.18
CA SER A 38 -8.89 -12.78 -12.98
C SER A 38 -9.61 -14.05 -12.50
N SER A 39 -10.80 -13.90 -11.90
CA SER A 39 -11.70 -15.00 -11.55
C SER A 39 -12.43 -15.63 -12.74
N GLY A 40 -12.34 -15.04 -13.94
CA GLY A 40 -13.11 -15.41 -15.13
C GLY A 40 -14.52 -14.80 -15.19
N LEU A 41 -14.93 -14.04 -14.17
CA LEU A 41 -16.20 -13.32 -14.17
C LEU A 41 -16.11 -12.01 -14.94
N ARG A 42 -17.24 -11.56 -15.53
CA ARG A 42 -17.36 -10.23 -16.12
C ARG A 42 -17.86 -9.24 -15.08
N SER A 43 -17.33 -8.00 -15.14
CA SER A 43 -17.75 -6.90 -14.27
C SER A 43 -17.89 -5.63 -15.09
N SER A 44 -18.88 -4.82 -14.76
CA SER A 44 -19.03 -3.47 -15.31
C SER A 44 -18.10 -2.44 -14.66
N VAL A 45 -17.40 -2.83 -13.58
CA VAL A 45 -16.46 -1.98 -12.86
C VAL A 45 -15.13 -2.72 -12.68
N TYR A 46 -14.03 -2.06 -12.99
CA TYR A 46 -12.68 -2.52 -12.72
C TYR A 46 -11.94 -1.49 -11.86
N PHE A 47 -11.27 -1.96 -10.80
CA PHE A 47 -10.49 -1.10 -9.92
C PHE A 47 -9.01 -1.17 -10.29
N ASP A 48 -8.52 -0.15 -11.01
CA ASP A 48 -7.14 -0.04 -11.45
C ASP A 48 -6.30 0.78 -10.46
N LYS A 49 -5.66 0.08 -9.55
CA LYS A 49 -4.82 0.69 -8.52
C LYS A 49 -3.57 1.39 -9.06
N PHE A 50 -3.07 1.01 -10.23
CA PHE A 50 -1.92 1.70 -10.82
C PHE A 50 -2.24 3.13 -11.21
N ARG A 51 -3.49 3.48 -11.48
CA ARG A 51 -3.87 4.84 -11.86
C ARG A 51 -3.59 5.86 -10.76
N PHE A 52 -3.86 5.56 -9.50
CA PHE A 52 -3.50 6.46 -8.41
C PHE A 52 -2.04 6.32 -7.96
N LEU A 53 -1.45 5.12 -8.06
CA LEU A 53 -0.07 4.88 -7.66
C LEU A 53 0.98 5.41 -8.64
N THR A 54 0.59 5.74 -9.86
CA THR A 54 1.47 6.32 -10.88
C THR A 54 1.18 7.81 -11.14
N GLU A 55 0.17 8.36 -10.48
CA GLU A 55 -0.13 9.79 -10.48
C GLU A 55 0.61 10.43 -9.29
N PRO A 56 1.56 11.37 -9.53
CA PRO A 56 2.49 11.82 -8.49
C PRO A 56 1.83 12.49 -7.27
N GLU A 57 0.77 13.25 -7.50
CA GLU A 57 0.06 13.96 -6.44
C GLU A 57 -0.73 12.98 -5.56
N LEU A 58 -1.46 12.02 -6.16
CA LEU A 58 -2.21 11.01 -5.43
C LEU A 58 -1.28 10.04 -4.69
N LEU A 59 -0.17 9.63 -5.32
CA LEU A 59 0.83 8.80 -4.65
C LEU A 59 1.41 9.50 -3.42
N ARG A 60 1.76 10.79 -3.54
CA ARG A 60 2.29 11.58 -2.41
C ARG A 60 1.26 11.73 -1.29
N ALA A 61 0.03 12.11 -1.62
CA ALA A 61 -1.04 12.28 -0.64
C ALA A 61 -1.36 10.95 0.07
N THR A 62 -1.39 9.83 -0.68
CA THR A 62 -1.59 8.50 -0.09
C THR A 62 -0.43 8.09 0.81
N ALA A 63 0.81 8.34 0.39
CA ALA A 63 2.00 8.03 1.18
C ALA A 63 2.02 8.84 2.49
N HIS A 64 1.69 10.13 2.44
CA HIS A 64 1.57 10.98 3.63
C HIS A 64 0.49 10.45 4.60
N ALA A 65 -0.69 10.13 4.10
CA ALA A 65 -1.76 9.57 4.94
C ALA A 65 -1.40 8.21 5.56
N VAL A 66 -0.70 7.34 4.81
CA VAL A 66 -0.18 6.06 5.32
C VAL A 66 0.90 6.30 6.38
N ALA A 67 1.85 7.20 6.13
CA ALA A 67 2.89 7.55 7.10
C ALA A 67 2.30 8.03 8.43
N GLY A 68 1.25 8.84 8.38
CA GLY A 68 0.58 9.40 9.56
C GLY A 68 -0.10 8.36 10.46
N VAL A 69 -0.29 7.12 9.99
CA VAL A 69 -0.88 6.04 10.81
C VAL A 69 0.15 4.97 11.22
N VAL A 70 1.41 5.09 10.79
CA VAL A 70 2.51 4.22 11.23
C VAL A 70 2.91 4.60 12.65
N PRO A 71 2.91 3.67 13.63
CA PRO A 71 3.29 3.97 15.01
C PRO A 71 4.79 4.24 15.18
N ASP A 72 5.15 5.06 16.15
CA ASP A 72 6.55 5.42 16.48
C ASP A 72 7.47 4.23 16.80
N GLY A 73 6.92 3.10 17.26
CA GLY A 73 7.70 1.89 17.56
C GLY A 73 8.09 1.05 16.34
N VAL A 74 7.60 1.40 15.15
CA VAL A 74 7.96 0.74 13.89
C VAL A 74 9.37 1.15 13.49
N THR A 75 10.17 0.17 13.09
CA THR A 75 11.57 0.38 12.68
C THR A 75 11.81 0.14 11.20
N HIS A 76 10.92 -0.61 10.55
CA HIS A 76 11.03 -0.97 9.14
C HIS A 76 9.64 -0.98 8.47
N LEU A 77 9.65 -0.74 7.18
CA LEU A 77 8.47 -0.88 6.33
C LEU A 77 8.57 -2.16 5.49
N ALA A 78 7.44 -2.72 5.10
CA ALA A 78 7.42 -3.78 4.09
C ALA A 78 6.17 -3.68 3.23
N ALA A 79 6.23 -4.26 2.02
CA ALA A 79 5.05 -4.44 1.18
C ALA A 79 5.14 -5.76 0.41
N PRO A 80 4.01 -6.38 0.04
CA PRO A 80 3.98 -7.43 -0.98
C PRO A 80 4.52 -6.90 -2.30
N GLU A 81 5.17 -7.77 -3.09
CA GLU A 81 5.60 -7.40 -4.45
C GLU A 81 4.41 -7.04 -5.34
N GLY A 82 4.63 -6.07 -6.21
CA GLY A 82 3.62 -5.54 -7.13
C GLY A 82 3.39 -4.05 -6.93
N ALA A 83 2.15 -3.61 -7.07
CA ALA A 83 1.82 -2.19 -7.03
C ALA A 83 2.09 -1.54 -5.65
N ALA A 84 1.90 -2.28 -4.56
CA ALA A 84 2.22 -1.82 -3.21
C ALA A 84 3.69 -1.40 -3.02
N THR A 85 4.60 -1.89 -3.88
CA THR A 85 6.02 -1.49 -3.87
C THR A 85 6.19 0.01 -4.19
N LEU A 86 5.37 0.57 -5.05
CA LEU A 86 5.39 2.01 -5.35
C LEU A 86 5.01 2.83 -4.13
N LEU A 87 3.95 2.39 -3.44
CA LEU A 87 3.46 3.07 -2.24
C LEU A 87 4.46 2.99 -1.09
N VAL A 88 4.99 1.79 -0.78
CA VAL A 88 5.94 1.64 0.33
C VAL A 88 7.23 2.42 0.09
N ALA A 89 7.68 2.54 -1.17
CA ALA A 89 8.83 3.37 -1.50
C ALA A 89 8.55 4.87 -1.22
N ALA A 90 7.36 5.36 -1.56
CA ALA A 90 6.96 6.72 -1.26
C ALA A 90 6.84 6.96 0.26
N VAL A 91 6.25 6.01 1.01
CA VAL A 91 6.17 6.06 2.49
C VAL A 91 7.56 6.03 3.13
N ALA A 92 8.50 5.27 2.57
CA ALA A 92 9.89 5.23 3.06
C ALA A 92 10.59 6.58 2.91
N LEU A 93 10.34 7.31 1.81
CA LEU A 93 10.86 8.68 1.63
C LEU A 93 10.23 9.67 2.61
N GLU A 94 8.96 9.49 2.94
CA GLU A 94 8.23 10.34 3.89
C GLU A 94 8.69 10.10 5.35
N THR A 95 8.90 8.82 5.73
CA THR A 95 9.21 8.44 7.12
C THR A 95 10.71 8.33 7.41
N GLY A 96 11.56 8.18 6.39
CA GLY A 96 12.98 7.87 6.54
C GLY A 96 13.26 6.43 6.98
N LEU A 97 12.24 5.56 7.07
CA LEU A 97 12.40 4.15 7.48
C LEU A 97 12.90 3.27 6.33
N PRO A 98 13.79 2.31 6.60
CA PRO A 98 14.20 1.32 5.62
C PRO A 98 13.03 0.40 5.26
N LEU A 99 13.07 -0.17 4.05
CA LEU A 99 11.99 -1.00 3.53
C LEU A 99 12.43 -2.37 3.02
N ALA A 100 11.49 -3.30 2.99
CA ALA A 100 11.61 -4.60 2.35
C ALA A 100 10.41 -4.89 1.42
N VAL A 101 10.63 -5.74 0.44
CA VAL A 101 9.58 -6.24 -0.48
C VAL A 101 9.43 -7.73 -0.27
N VAL A 102 8.19 -8.19 -0.07
CA VAL A 102 7.88 -9.61 0.12
C VAL A 102 7.41 -10.21 -1.19
N ARG A 103 8.17 -11.14 -1.74
CA ARG A 103 7.88 -11.83 -2.99
C ARG A 103 6.73 -12.85 -2.82
N LYS A 104 5.97 -13.06 -3.87
CA LYS A 104 4.95 -14.12 -3.93
C LYS A 104 5.58 -15.49 -3.79
N GLU A 105 6.72 -15.69 -4.48
CA GLU A 105 7.48 -16.94 -4.44
C GLU A 105 8.94 -16.68 -4.05
N PRO A 106 9.60 -17.62 -3.35
CA PRO A 106 11.01 -17.51 -3.03
C PRO A 106 11.85 -17.49 -4.33
N LYS A 107 13.02 -16.89 -4.27
CA LYS A 107 13.99 -16.98 -5.36
C LYS A 107 14.47 -18.42 -5.53
N ALA A 108 14.69 -18.83 -6.78
CA ALA A 108 15.34 -20.11 -7.11
C ALA A 108 16.87 -20.03 -7.00
N TYR A 109 17.44 -18.87 -6.65
CA TYR A 109 18.88 -18.60 -6.56
C TYR A 109 19.20 -17.56 -5.47
N GLY A 110 20.48 -17.40 -5.14
CA GLY A 110 20.95 -16.46 -4.12
C GLY A 110 20.54 -16.88 -2.72
N THR A 111 19.93 -15.98 -1.95
CA THR A 111 19.50 -16.23 -0.58
C THR A 111 18.30 -17.17 -0.46
N MET A 112 17.61 -17.47 -1.57
CA MET A 112 16.34 -18.21 -1.61
C MET A 112 15.24 -17.62 -0.70
N SER A 113 15.46 -16.41 -0.17
CA SER A 113 14.50 -15.71 0.68
C SER A 113 13.33 -15.16 -0.13
N ARG A 114 12.18 -15.05 0.51
CA ARG A 114 11.01 -14.32 0.00
C ARG A 114 11.08 -12.84 0.31
N VAL A 115 11.96 -12.42 1.22
CA VAL A 115 12.08 -11.02 1.65
C VAL A 115 13.32 -10.40 1.01
N GLU A 116 13.12 -9.31 0.29
CA GLU A 116 14.17 -8.52 -0.37
C GLU A 116 14.30 -7.17 0.31
N GLY A 117 15.52 -6.68 0.46
CA GLY A 117 15.78 -5.40 1.11
C GLY A 117 16.11 -5.56 2.59
N GLN A 118 15.67 -4.63 3.42
CA GLN A 118 16.06 -4.56 4.83
C GLN A 118 14.89 -4.96 5.74
N ALA A 119 14.95 -6.15 6.29
CA ALA A 119 14.04 -6.64 7.33
C ALA A 119 14.78 -7.64 8.24
N PRO A 120 15.73 -7.15 9.09
CA PRO A 120 16.49 -8.01 9.97
C PRO A 120 15.59 -8.67 11.01
N ALA A 121 16.01 -9.85 11.50
CA ALA A 121 15.33 -10.50 12.61
C ALA A 121 15.19 -9.55 13.82
N GLY A 122 14.02 -9.53 14.42
CA GLY A 122 13.66 -8.61 15.50
C GLY A 122 13.14 -7.24 15.06
N ALA A 123 13.14 -6.92 13.75
CA ALA A 123 12.54 -5.69 13.24
C ALA A 123 11.05 -5.62 13.60
N GLU A 124 10.59 -4.43 13.98
CA GLU A 124 9.17 -4.10 14.14
C GLU A 124 8.69 -3.50 12.82
N VAL A 125 7.82 -4.19 12.10
CA VAL A 125 7.47 -3.89 10.71
C VAL A 125 6.07 -3.32 10.60
N ALA A 126 5.92 -2.20 9.86
CA ALA A 126 4.64 -1.83 9.26
C ALA A 126 4.53 -2.46 7.87
N LEU A 127 3.59 -3.39 7.70
CA LEU A 127 3.30 -4.02 6.42
C LEU A 127 2.24 -3.21 5.68
N ILE A 128 2.60 -2.65 4.53
CA ILE A 128 1.78 -1.71 3.75
C ILE A 128 1.23 -2.40 2.51
N GLU A 129 -0.07 -2.26 2.28
CA GLU A 129 -0.75 -2.74 1.08
C GLU A 129 -1.50 -1.59 0.40
N ASP A 130 -1.53 -1.59 -0.90
CA ASP A 130 -2.24 -0.60 -1.71
C ASP A 130 -3.77 -0.78 -1.61
N VAL A 131 -4.28 -1.93 -2.02
CA VAL A 131 -5.71 -2.26 -2.01
C VAL A 131 -5.91 -3.68 -1.52
N SER A 132 -6.71 -3.88 -0.50
CA SER A 132 -7.01 -5.20 0.03
C SER A 132 -8.49 -5.55 -0.10
N THR A 133 -8.80 -6.66 -0.78
CA THR A 133 -10.17 -7.18 -0.92
C THR A 133 -10.42 -8.36 0.01
N THR A 134 -9.53 -9.34 0.04
CA THR A 134 -9.68 -10.56 0.85
C THR A 134 -8.63 -10.67 1.97
N GLY A 135 -7.58 -9.84 1.95
CA GLY A 135 -6.48 -9.91 2.90
C GLY A 135 -5.48 -11.05 2.71
N HIS A 136 -5.75 -12.03 1.85
CA HIS A 136 -4.91 -13.23 1.71
C HIS A 136 -3.45 -12.95 1.29
N GLN A 137 -3.23 -12.00 0.36
CA GLN A 137 -1.88 -11.64 -0.09
C GLN A 137 -1.08 -11.00 1.04
N VAL A 138 -1.71 -10.09 1.77
CA VAL A 138 -1.12 -9.40 2.92
C VAL A 138 -0.80 -10.39 4.03
N LEU A 139 -1.72 -11.33 4.32
CA LEU A 139 -1.50 -12.38 5.32
C LEU A 139 -0.30 -13.27 4.97
N LYS A 140 -0.17 -13.66 3.68
CA LYS A 140 0.99 -14.42 3.21
C LYS A 140 2.31 -13.65 3.38
N ALA A 141 2.28 -12.34 3.11
CA ALA A 141 3.45 -11.49 3.29
C ALA A 141 3.82 -11.32 4.77
N ALA A 142 2.83 -11.13 5.65
CA ALA A 142 3.05 -11.07 7.10
C ALA A 142 3.72 -12.36 7.62
N LYS A 143 3.20 -13.53 7.23
CA LYS A 143 3.78 -14.83 7.61
C LYS A 143 5.20 -15.03 7.07
N ALA A 144 5.52 -14.53 5.89
CA ALA A 144 6.87 -14.61 5.35
C ALA A 144 7.85 -13.73 6.15
N LEU A 145 7.45 -12.53 6.58
CA LEU A 145 8.26 -11.66 7.44
C LEU A 145 8.46 -12.28 8.83
N GLU A 146 7.42 -12.86 9.42
CA GLU A 146 7.50 -13.55 10.70
C GLU A 146 8.45 -14.77 10.63
N ALA A 147 8.46 -15.50 9.52
CA ALA A 147 9.39 -16.61 9.29
C ALA A 147 10.86 -16.17 9.22
N GLU A 148 11.13 -14.93 8.80
CA GLU A 148 12.48 -14.31 8.85
C GLU A 148 12.78 -13.67 10.22
N GLY A 149 11.90 -13.85 11.21
CA GLY A 149 12.09 -13.37 12.59
C GLY A 149 11.66 -11.92 12.83
N CYS A 150 10.94 -11.30 11.91
CA CYS A 150 10.35 -9.98 12.11
C CYS A 150 9.08 -10.05 12.98
N ARG A 151 8.69 -8.93 13.57
CA ARG A 151 7.38 -8.74 14.20
C ARG A 151 6.53 -7.78 13.37
N ILE A 152 5.25 -8.10 13.20
CA ILE A 152 4.32 -7.22 12.51
C ILE A 152 3.64 -6.29 13.53
N GLY A 153 4.13 -5.07 13.65
CA GLY A 153 3.60 -4.05 14.55
C GLY A 153 2.24 -3.51 14.11
N ILE A 154 2.07 -3.39 12.78
CA ILE A 154 0.82 -2.94 12.17
C ILE A 154 0.76 -3.38 10.70
N ILE A 155 -0.45 -3.63 10.22
CA ILE A 155 -0.76 -3.68 8.79
C ILE A 155 -1.52 -2.40 8.42
N VAL A 156 -1.07 -1.71 7.38
CA VAL A 156 -1.71 -0.50 6.87
C VAL A 156 -2.20 -0.74 5.45
N LEU A 157 -3.51 -0.57 5.25
CA LEU A 157 -4.15 -0.66 3.94
C LEU A 157 -4.42 0.77 3.45
N ALA A 158 -3.91 1.14 2.27
CA ALA A 158 -4.28 2.43 1.70
C ALA A 158 -5.77 2.45 1.37
N ILE A 159 -6.27 1.39 0.73
CA ILE A 159 -7.70 1.20 0.47
C ILE A 159 -8.13 -0.19 0.95
N ASP A 160 -9.04 -0.23 1.92
CA ASP A 160 -9.71 -1.46 2.34
C ASP A 160 -11.01 -1.66 1.58
N ARG A 161 -11.14 -2.79 0.92
CA ARG A 161 -12.34 -3.26 0.23
C ARG A 161 -12.84 -4.59 0.83
N GLY A 162 -12.71 -4.74 2.15
CA GLY A 162 -13.14 -5.91 2.92
C GLY A 162 -12.00 -6.79 3.46
N GLY A 163 -10.74 -6.55 3.07
CA GLY A 163 -9.61 -7.38 3.50
C GLY A 163 -9.20 -7.23 4.96
N ALA A 164 -9.50 -6.09 5.58
CA ALA A 164 -9.11 -5.81 6.96
C ALA A 164 -9.73 -6.77 7.97
N ALA A 165 -10.97 -7.22 7.76
CA ALA A 165 -11.64 -8.16 8.66
C ALA A 165 -10.85 -9.45 8.81
N HIS A 166 -10.49 -10.09 7.70
CA HIS A 166 -9.69 -11.32 7.69
C HIS A 166 -8.32 -11.17 8.38
N LEU A 167 -7.67 -10.02 8.24
CA LEU A 167 -6.39 -9.74 8.87
C LEU A 167 -6.52 -9.52 10.38
N ARG A 168 -7.60 -8.85 10.83
CA ARG A 168 -7.93 -8.69 12.26
C ARG A 168 -8.27 -10.03 12.91
N ASP A 169 -9.04 -10.89 12.21
CA ASP A 169 -9.37 -12.24 12.68
C ASP A 169 -8.12 -13.12 12.81
N ALA A 170 -7.10 -12.88 11.97
CA ALA A 170 -5.79 -13.52 12.09
C ALA A 170 -4.90 -12.95 13.21
N GLY A 171 -5.39 -11.96 13.98
CA GLY A 171 -4.72 -11.41 15.16
C GLY A 171 -3.84 -10.18 14.89
N TYR A 172 -3.86 -9.61 13.69
CA TYR A 172 -3.05 -8.43 13.37
C TYR A 172 -3.76 -7.12 13.73
N ARG A 173 -2.98 -6.13 14.15
CA ARG A 173 -3.44 -4.74 14.22
C ARG A 173 -3.51 -4.18 12.80
N VAL A 174 -4.69 -3.72 12.39
CA VAL A 174 -4.94 -3.20 11.04
C VAL A 174 -5.51 -1.80 11.09
N LYS A 175 -4.96 -0.91 10.27
CA LYS A 175 -5.49 0.42 9.97
C LYS A 175 -5.73 0.55 8.47
N SER A 176 -6.82 1.21 8.11
CA SER A 176 -7.15 1.58 6.73
C SER A 176 -7.15 3.09 6.62
N VAL A 177 -6.56 3.63 5.54
CA VAL A 177 -6.63 5.08 5.24
C VAL A 177 -7.99 5.40 4.62
N VAL A 178 -8.43 4.56 3.68
CA VAL A 178 -9.74 4.63 3.04
C VAL A 178 -10.46 3.30 3.18
N GLU A 179 -11.71 3.33 3.59
CA GLU A 179 -12.59 2.15 3.63
C GLU A 179 -13.68 2.29 2.57
N VAL A 180 -13.79 1.29 1.72
CA VAL A 180 -14.79 1.22 0.63
C VAL A 180 -15.65 0.00 0.88
N GLN A 181 -16.95 0.21 1.00
CA GLN A 181 -17.89 -0.92 1.09
C GLN A 181 -17.75 -1.78 -0.16
N PRO A 182 -17.68 -3.11 -0.03
CA PRO A 182 -17.77 -3.98 -1.21
C PRO A 182 -19.07 -3.66 -1.96
N ALA A 183 -18.97 -3.46 -3.27
CA ALA A 183 -20.19 -3.41 -4.10
C ALA A 183 -20.86 -4.80 -4.04
N ASP A 184 -22.14 -4.82 -3.76
CA ASP A 184 -22.99 -6.02 -3.77
C ASP A 184 -22.98 -6.71 -5.14
#